data_93549a481d81d11800ba80e63b0d06be
#
_entry.id   93549a481d81d11800ba80e63b0d06be
#
_cell.length_a   1.000
_cell.length_b   1.000
_cell.length_c   1.000
_cell.angle_alpha   90.00
_cell.angle_beta   90.00
_cell.angle_gamma   90.00
#
_symmetry.space_group_name_H-M   'P 1'
#
loop_
_entity.id
_entity.type
_entity.pdbx_description
1 polymer ?
#
loop_
_entity_poly.entity_id
_entity_poly.type
_entity_poly.pdbx_seq_one_letter_code
_entity_poly.pdbx_strand_id
1 'polypeptide(L)'
;MERKYKWPKFDRETTVFILFLIGMAVYYGWRMFVLTPWYDELYTYYYFISKGPVYAAIHWPLPNNHIGYSVLSACLGIFGNSAVALRGVSYLCSLGSLVLLFRIGRKCFNRGLALIPVFCYAGMKIVNQLAVQGRGYALVTFCYLAALYELLHIVSENKNGIKHYIVFGISLVMALYAIPSSVYVVVPVCLIGGVALLVRREYRRLVYLILTSVISAVCTAGLYGIVWLAIGSNLLVKTEDSGYYGMGHGAVLMHAPFTALKTGIDYMLATPYIQSVDREGYLGQFAEWLRSLLNEYYAGGAAALAVLLVFSMIFAFVRILIKIKNGCYIKNADDDNILKHDFVEFYLVGSILCIPMMLIIQCSLPYYRVFSFAGVAVAFAVTWLWQMLVRGLVKLSEDAEKKEAAASGRRRIKIEKYTPIAGSLICGIFCAFKLLTPSYMAQYSAREAAIEEAYGHIDMAQAEKIAVTDCDQEYLLLFLYDIDGESITRQPEEGEIVLADKYLLLDYTRRDDLSGDVWKLYLTPEQFEESGVKEQMEAFYENSRFILYKHKENE
;
A
#
# COMPACT_ATOMS: atom_id res chain seq x y z
N MET A 1 -12.68 46.64 14.96
CA MET A 1 -12.63 46.17 13.56
C MET A 1 -12.82 44.65 13.54
N GLU A 2 -14.05 44.17 13.41
CA GLU A 2 -14.35 42.73 13.26
C GLU A 2 -13.88 42.27 11.89
N ARG A 3 -12.83 41.46 11.84
CA ARG A 3 -12.49 40.69 10.64
C ARG A 3 -13.59 39.67 10.39
N LYS A 4 -14.59 39.98 9.55
CA LYS A 4 -15.55 38.99 9.05
C LYS A 4 -14.77 37.86 8.37
N TYR A 5 -14.73 36.70 9.02
CA TYR A 5 -14.16 35.49 8.48
C TYR A 5 -14.97 35.10 7.23
N LYS A 6 -14.45 35.42 6.05
CA LYS A 6 -15.07 34.96 4.80
C LYS A 6 -14.67 33.51 4.59
N TRP A 7 -15.61 32.61 4.74
CA TRP A 7 -15.41 31.22 4.37
C TRP A 7 -14.91 31.13 2.91
N PRO A 8 -13.86 30.30 2.62
CA PRO A 8 -13.39 30.12 1.25
C PRO A 8 -14.55 29.59 0.40
N LYS A 9 -14.88 30.26 -0.70
CA LYS A 9 -15.86 29.77 -1.67
C LYS A 9 -15.21 28.60 -2.42
N PHE A 10 -15.61 27.37 -2.09
CA PHE A 10 -15.20 26.18 -2.84
C PHE A 10 -15.85 26.18 -4.22
N ASP A 11 -15.08 25.85 -5.25
CA ASP A 11 -15.66 25.58 -6.56
C ASP A 11 -16.40 24.22 -6.53
N ARG A 12 -17.26 23.97 -7.54
CA ARG A 12 -18.10 22.77 -7.60
C ARG A 12 -17.30 21.48 -7.55
N GLU A 13 -16.14 21.44 -8.21
CA GLU A 13 -15.26 20.28 -8.24
C GLU A 13 -14.70 19.96 -6.85
N THR A 14 -14.25 20.96 -6.12
CA THR A 14 -13.80 20.82 -4.73
C THR A 14 -14.93 20.41 -3.81
N THR A 15 -16.15 20.92 -4.00
CA THR A 15 -17.31 20.51 -3.20
C THR A 15 -17.63 19.02 -3.41
N VAL A 16 -17.66 18.55 -4.66
CA VAL A 16 -17.87 17.12 -4.97
C VAL A 16 -16.77 16.26 -4.37
N PHE A 17 -15.52 16.71 -4.46
CA PHE A 17 -14.39 16.01 -3.83
C PHE A 17 -14.55 15.89 -2.31
N ILE A 18 -14.92 16.97 -1.61
CA ILE A 18 -15.12 16.96 -0.16
C ILE A 18 -16.23 15.98 0.24
N LEU A 19 -17.36 16.00 -0.48
CA LEU A 19 -18.46 15.06 -0.23
C LEU A 19 -18.02 13.61 -0.45
N PHE A 20 -17.28 13.36 -1.52
CA PHE A 20 -16.70 12.03 -1.78
C PHE A 20 -15.71 11.61 -0.68
N LEU A 21 -14.83 12.51 -0.26
CA LEU A 21 -13.85 12.25 0.80
C LEU A 21 -14.54 11.90 2.13
N ILE A 22 -15.61 12.61 2.48
CA ILE A 22 -16.42 12.29 3.67
C ILE A 22 -17.05 10.89 3.53
N GLY A 23 -17.61 10.57 2.36
CA GLY A 23 -18.13 9.23 2.09
C GLY A 23 -17.06 8.14 2.24
N MET A 24 -15.85 8.38 1.70
CA MET A 24 -14.73 7.44 1.85
C MET A 24 -14.23 7.35 3.29
N ALA A 25 -14.25 8.44 4.05
CA ALA A 25 -13.90 8.42 5.47
C ALA A 25 -14.85 7.54 6.28
N VAL A 26 -16.15 7.64 6.02
CA VAL A 26 -17.16 6.77 6.65
C VAL A 26 -16.97 5.31 6.21
N TYR A 27 -16.79 5.07 4.90
CA TYR A 27 -16.62 3.72 4.34
C TYR A 27 -15.36 3.03 4.87
N TYR A 28 -14.20 3.69 4.84
CA TYR A 28 -12.97 3.14 5.39
C TYR A 28 -13.00 3.03 6.91
N GLY A 29 -13.63 3.99 7.60
CA GLY A 29 -13.84 3.94 9.05
C GLY A 29 -14.66 2.72 9.46
N TRP A 30 -15.77 2.46 8.77
CA TRP A 30 -16.57 1.25 8.98
C TRP A 30 -15.74 -0.03 8.76
N ARG A 31 -15.00 -0.12 7.63
CA ARG A 31 -14.16 -1.29 7.34
C ARG A 31 -13.06 -1.50 8.37
N MET A 32 -12.48 -0.44 8.92
CA MET A 32 -11.44 -0.51 9.95
C MET A 32 -11.88 -1.33 11.18
N PHE A 33 -13.16 -1.24 11.55
CA PHE A 33 -13.70 -1.92 12.74
C PHE A 33 -14.38 -3.25 12.43
N VAL A 34 -14.92 -3.45 11.21
CA VAL A 34 -15.75 -4.61 10.87
C VAL A 34 -14.95 -5.74 10.23
N LEU A 35 -13.83 -5.43 9.54
CA LEU A 35 -13.05 -6.48 8.91
C LEU A 35 -12.24 -7.26 9.93
N THR A 36 -12.33 -8.59 9.89
CA THR A 36 -11.46 -9.49 10.66
C THR A 36 -10.00 -9.19 10.35
N PRO A 37 -9.12 -9.02 11.34
CA PRO A 37 -7.69 -8.83 11.09
C PRO A 37 -7.09 -10.08 10.45
N TRP A 38 -6.26 -9.87 9.46
CA TRP A 38 -5.49 -10.93 8.81
C TRP A 38 -4.24 -11.28 9.64
N TYR A 39 -3.71 -12.48 9.47
CA TYR A 39 -2.54 -12.97 10.20
C TYR A 39 -1.36 -11.99 10.25
N ASP A 40 -0.95 -11.43 9.11
CA ASP A 40 0.14 -10.44 9.07
C ASP A 40 -0.15 -9.19 9.92
N GLU A 41 -1.43 -8.79 10.05
CA GLU A 41 -1.85 -7.67 10.90
C GLU A 41 -1.73 -8.03 12.38
N LEU A 42 -2.22 -9.22 12.75
CA LEU A 42 -2.18 -9.73 14.12
C LEU A 42 -0.73 -9.91 14.59
N TYR A 43 0.11 -10.52 13.74
CA TYR A 43 1.53 -10.65 14.00
C TYR A 43 2.19 -9.28 14.24
N THR A 44 1.91 -8.30 13.35
CA THR A 44 2.45 -6.93 13.49
C THR A 44 1.98 -6.27 14.77
N TYR A 45 0.72 -6.49 15.17
CA TYR A 45 0.17 -5.92 16.39
C TYR A 45 0.86 -6.49 17.64
N TYR A 46 0.87 -7.81 17.80
CA TYR A 46 1.37 -8.45 19.03
C TYR A 46 2.90 -8.40 19.16
N TYR A 47 3.61 -8.56 18.04
CA TYR A 47 5.08 -8.57 18.11
C TYR A 47 5.70 -7.18 18.14
N PHE A 48 5.02 -6.15 17.65
CA PHE A 48 5.61 -4.82 17.51
C PHE A 48 4.74 -3.70 18.09
N ILE A 49 3.50 -3.52 17.61
CA ILE A 49 2.69 -2.33 17.91
C ILE A 49 2.31 -2.29 19.39
N SER A 50 1.82 -3.38 19.96
CA SER A 50 1.40 -3.46 21.37
C SER A 50 2.54 -3.23 22.38
N LYS A 51 3.78 -3.46 21.95
CA LYS A 51 4.98 -3.29 22.78
C LYS A 51 5.53 -1.87 22.78
N GLY A 52 4.90 -0.97 22.03
CA GLY A 52 5.21 0.45 22.01
C GLY A 52 6.18 0.88 20.90
N PRO A 53 6.27 2.20 20.64
CA PRO A 53 6.99 2.74 19.49
C PRO A 53 8.49 2.52 19.52
N VAL A 54 9.12 2.53 20.70
CA VAL A 54 10.57 2.29 20.84
C VAL A 54 10.89 0.85 20.49
N TYR A 55 10.12 -0.11 21.02
CA TYR A 55 10.30 -1.52 20.70
C TYR A 55 10.11 -1.77 19.21
N ALA A 56 9.04 -1.24 18.61
CA ALA A 56 8.77 -1.36 17.17
C ALA A 56 9.92 -0.80 16.31
N ALA A 57 10.59 0.29 16.76
CA ALA A 57 11.66 0.95 16.03
C ALA A 57 12.97 0.15 15.99
N ILE A 58 13.24 -0.65 17.02
CA ILE A 58 14.54 -1.33 17.18
C ILE A 58 14.45 -2.85 16.97
N HIS A 59 13.25 -3.42 16.87
CA HIS A 59 13.05 -4.86 16.77
C HIS A 59 12.65 -5.27 15.36
N TRP A 60 13.51 -6.06 14.70
CA TRP A 60 13.26 -6.54 13.34
C TRP A 60 13.79 -7.97 13.14
N PRO A 61 13.20 -8.96 13.87
CA PRO A 61 13.66 -10.34 13.79
C PRO A 61 13.37 -10.99 12.44
N LEU A 62 12.32 -10.50 11.76
CA LEU A 62 11.87 -10.97 10.45
C LEU A 62 11.49 -9.79 9.58
N PRO A 63 11.58 -9.95 8.26
CA PRO A 63 11.17 -8.92 7.30
C PRO A 63 9.68 -8.52 7.40
N ASN A 64 8.91 -9.10 8.30
CA ASN A 64 7.49 -8.82 8.50
C ASN A 64 7.24 -7.50 9.25
N ASN A 65 8.21 -6.97 10.00
CA ASN A 65 8.04 -5.66 10.62
C ASN A 65 8.18 -4.53 9.59
N HIS A 66 7.08 -3.87 9.29
CA HIS A 66 7.04 -2.62 8.56
C HIS A 66 7.38 -1.47 9.50
N ILE A 67 8.67 -1.27 9.81
CA ILE A 67 9.14 -0.51 10.98
C ILE A 67 8.49 0.88 11.09
N GLY A 68 8.58 1.71 10.05
CA GLY A 68 7.99 3.05 10.06
C GLY A 68 6.48 3.03 10.30
N TYR A 69 5.78 2.02 9.75
CA TYR A 69 4.36 1.81 10.00
C TYR A 69 4.09 1.41 11.45
N SER A 70 4.81 0.41 11.96
CA SER A 70 4.63 -0.10 13.32
C SER A 70 4.90 0.97 14.39
N VAL A 71 5.91 1.82 14.17
CA VAL A 71 6.21 2.95 15.07
C VAL A 71 5.04 3.94 15.12
N LEU A 72 4.55 4.38 13.95
CA LEU A 72 3.42 5.32 13.89
C LEU A 72 2.14 4.71 14.48
N SER A 73 1.89 3.45 14.20
CA SER A 73 0.74 2.69 14.73
C SER A 73 0.83 2.52 16.25
N ALA A 74 2.00 2.21 16.79
CA ALA A 74 2.21 2.13 18.23
C ALA A 74 1.97 3.48 18.94
N CYS A 75 2.28 4.61 18.27
CA CYS A 75 1.92 5.93 18.80
C CYS A 75 0.39 6.12 18.88
N LEU A 76 -0.39 5.54 17.95
CA LEU A 76 -1.86 5.58 18.02
C LEU A 76 -2.44 4.69 19.14
N GLY A 77 -1.64 3.80 19.72
CA GLY A 77 -2.01 3.00 20.90
C GLY A 77 -2.43 3.82 22.12
N ILE A 78 -2.04 5.12 22.18
CA ILE A 78 -2.47 6.05 23.23
C ILE A 78 -4.01 6.19 23.33
N PHE A 79 -4.74 5.89 22.25
CA PHE A 79 -6.20 5.96 22.23
C PHE A 79 -6.87 4.74 22.90
N GLY A 80 -6.12 3.74 23.34
CA GLY A 80 -6.62 2.58 24.08
C GLY A 80 -7.53 1.64 23.25
N ASN A 81 -7.48 1.71 21.91
CA ASN A 81 -8.25 0.85 21.02
C ASN A 81 -7.33 0.12 20.05
N SER A 82 -7.37 -1.21 20.07
CA SER A 82 -6.49 -2.08 19.26
C SER A 82 -6.67 -1.90 17.75
N ALA A 83 -7.91 -1.74 17.28
CA ALA A 83 -8.19 -1.52 15.85
C ALA A 83 -7.68 -0.14 15.38
N VAL A 84 -7.79 0.90 16.21
CA VAL A 84 -7.23 2.22 15.92
C VAL A 84 -5.70 2.17 15.94
N ALA A 85 -5.10 1.51 16.92
CA ALA A 85 -3.66 1.32 16.98
C ALA A 85 -3.15 0.56 15.75
N LEU A 86 -3.81 -0.54 15.38
CA LEU A 86 -3.41 -1.38 14.25
C LEU A 86 -3.61 -0.70 12.90
N ARG A 87 -4.78 -0.09 12.65
CA ARG A 87 -5.24 0.32 11.30
C ARG A 87 -5.34 1.82 11.07
N GLY A 88 -5.26 2.62 12.13
CA GLY A 88 -5.47 4.07 12.06
C GLY A 88 -4.49 4.78 11.12
N VAL A 89 -3.22 4.35 11.07
CA VAL A 89 -2.23 4.91 10.15
C VAL A 89 -2.63 4.66 8.69
N SER A 90 -3.04 3.43 8.34
CA SER A 90 -3.50 3.09 7.00
C SER A 90 -4.73 3.89 6.60
N TYR A 91 -5.71 4.01 7.50
CA TYR A 91 -6.91 4.82 7.31
C TYR A 91 -6.58 6.28 6.98
N LEU A 92 -5.76 6.94 7.81
CA LEU A 92 -5.36 8.34 7.60
C LEU A 92 -4.56 8.53 6.32
N CYS A 93 -3.61 7.63 6.03
CA CYS A 93 -2.80 7.67 4.83
C CYS A 93 -3.62 7.45 3.55
N SER A 94 -4.64 6.59 3.59
CA SER A 94 -5.53 6.37 2.46
C SER A 94 -6.37 7.60 2.15
N LEU A 95 -6.94 8.25 3.15
CA LEU A 95 -7.65 9.52 2.96
C LEU A 95 -6.71 10.63 2.48
N GLY A 96 -5.51 10.73 3.07
CA GLY A 96 -4.47 11.65 2.64
C GLY A 96 -4.04 11.43 1.19
N SER A 97 -3.98 10.18 0.74
CA SER A 97 -3.68 9.82 -0.65
C SER A 97 -4.74 10.34 -1.62
N LEU A 98 -6.02 10.26 -1.29
CA LEU A 98 -7.10 10.83 -2.10
C LEU A 98 -6.98 12.37 -2.18
N VAL A 99 -6.63 13.03 -1.07
CA VAL A 99 -6.39 14.48 -1.03
C VAL A 99 -5.21 14.87 -1.94
N LEU A 100 -4.11 14.14 -1.87
CA LEU A 100 -2.93 14.40 -2.70
C LEU A 100 -3.21 14.14 -4.19
N LEU A 101 -3.92 13.06 -4.53
CA LEU A 101 -4.36 12.78 -5.90
C LEU A 101 -5.21 13.91 -6.47
N PHE A 102 -6.18 14.41 -5.69
CA PHE A 102 -6.99 15.56 -6.09
C PHE A 102 -6.14 16.81 -6.30
N ARG A 103 -5.20 17.10 -5.38
CA ARG A 103 -4.30 18.27 -5.50
C ARG A 103 -3.38 18.19 -6.72
N ILE A 104 -2.80 17.02 -6.99
CA ILE A 104 -1.98 16.80 -8.19
C ILE A 104 -2.86 16.93 -9.42
N GLY A 105 -4.04 16.31 -9.41
CA GLY A 105 -5.01 16.39 -10.49
C GLY A 105 -5.39 17.83 -10.84
N ARG A 106 -5.64 18.67 -9.84
CA ARG A 106 -5.93 20.11 -10.02
C ARG A 106 -4.78 20.92 -10.62
N LYS A 107 -3.54 20.47 -10.43
CA LYS A 107 -2.35 21.13 -10.97
C LYS A 107 -1.98 20.63 -12.36
N CYS A 108 -2.17 19.35 -12.63
CA CYS A 108 -1.70 18.69 -13.85
C CYS A 108 -2.75 18.62 -14.96
N PHE A 109 -4.02 18.66 -14.62
CA PHE A 109 -5.11 18.49 -15.58
C PHE A 109 -6.00 19.74 -15.70
N ASN A 110 -6.72 19.83 -16.82
CA ASN A 110 -7.67 20.90 -17.02
C ASN A 110 -8.81 20.83 -15.99
N ARG A 111 -9.45 21.98 -15.78
CA ARG A 111 -10.59 22.11 -14.87
C ARG A 111 -11.68 21.09 -15.18
N GLY A 112 -12.22 20.43 -14.16
CA GLY A 112 -13.24 19.40 -14.29
C GLY A 112 -12.70 17.98 -14.48
N LEU A 113 -11.37 17.78 -14.58
CA LEU A 113 -10.74 16.47 -14.74
C LEU A 113 -10.07 15.95 -13.47
N ALA A 114 -9.91 16.78 -12.42
CA ALA A 114 -9.16 16.40 -11.22
C ALA A 114 -9.84 15.31 -10.39
N LEU A 115 -11.14 15.08 -10.56
CA LEU A 115 -11.88 13.99 -9.91
C LEU A 115 -11.64 12.62 -10.56
N ILE A 116 -11.31 12.59 -11.87
CA ILE A 116 -11.12 11.32 -12.58
C ILE A 116 -10.03 10.45 -11.92
N PRO A 117 -8.80 10.94 -11.64
CA PRO A 117 -7.78 10.11 -11.03
C PRO A 117 -8.16 9.67 -9.61
N VAL A 118 -8.93 10.48 -8.87
CA VAL A 118 -9.42 10.12 -7.53
C VAL A 118 -10.40 8.95 -7.61
N PHE A 119 -11.41 9.05 -8.47
CA PHE A 119 -12.42 8.01 -8.65
C PHE A 119 -11.82 6.72 -9.23
N CYS A 120 -10.95 6.83 -10.23
CA CYS A 120 -10.25 5.67 -10.78
C CYS A 120 -9.43 4.96 -9.70
N TYR A 121 -8.65 5.69 -8.92
CA TYR A 121 -7.81 5.10 -7.88
C TYR A 121 -8.65 4.47 -6.75
N ALA A 122 -9.64 5.22 -6.22
CA ALA A 122 -10.52 4.73 -5.17
C ALA A 122 -11.37 3.51 -5.58
N GLY A 123 -11.67 3.36 -6.88
CA GLY A 123 -12.41 2.21 -7.42
C GLY A 123 -11.59 0.94 -7.63
N MET A 124 -10.30 0.90 -7.29
CA MET A 124 -9.45 -0.29 -7.45
C MET A 124 -9.61 -1.25 -6.27
N LYS A 125 -9.68 -2.56 -6.56
CA LYS A 125 -9.86 -3.62 -5.55
C LYS A 125 -8.73 -3.59 -4.53
N ILE A 126 -7.47 -3.73 -4.96
CA ILE A 126 -6.30 -3.78 -4.08
C ILE A 126 -6.13 -2.52 -3.24
N VAL A 127 -6.49 -1.34 -3.78
CA VAL A 127 -6.45 -0.08 -3.03
C VAL A 127 -7.43 -0.10 -1.87
N ASN A 128 -8.64 -0.60 -2.10
CA ASN A 128 -9.66 -0.72 -1.05
C ASN A 128 -9.30 -1.77 0.01
N GLN A 129 -8.72 -2.89 -0.41
CA GLN A 129 -8.25 -3.92 0.52
C GLN A 129 -7.15 -3.38 1.44
N LEU A 130 -6.19 -2.64 0.90
CA LEU A 130 -5.05 -2.11 1.66
C LEU A 130 -5.33 -0.79 2.37
N ALA A 131 -6.49 -0.14 2.09
CA ALA A 131 -6.81 1.17 2.65
C ALA A 131 -6.88 1.19 4.18
N VAL A 132 -7.31 0.08 4.78
CA VAL A 132 -7.42 -0.07 6.23
C VAL A 132 -6.63 -1.26 6.77
N GLN A 133 -5.87 -1.95 5.94
CA GLN A 133 -5.03 -3.05 6.40
C GLN A 133 -3.92 -2.53 7.30
N GLY A 134 -3.68 -3.19 8.43
CA GLY A 134 -2.67 -2.85 9.44
C GLY A 134 -1.23 -3.09 8.97
N ARG A 135 -0.88 -2.60 7.77
CA ARG A 135 0.41 -2.77 7.10
C ARG A 135 0.85 -1.49 6.41
N GLY A 136 2.15 -1.36 6.13
CA GLY A 136 2.76 -0.14 5.61
C GLY A 136 2.38 0.28 4.18
N TYR A 137 1.57 -0.47 3.44
CA TYR A 137 1.29 -0.19 2.01
C TYR A 137 0.57 1.13 1.76
N ALA A 138 -0.43 1.46 2.59
CA ALA A 138 -1.13 2.74 2.50
C ALA A 138 -0.21 3.91 2.84
N LEU A 139 0.66 3.75 3.84
CA LEU A 139 1.67 4.75 4.20
C LEU A 139 2.66 4.98 3.05
N VAL A 140 3.15 3.92 2.40
CA VAL A 140 4.03 4.02 1.22
C VAL A 140 3.35 4.78 0.10
N THR A 141 2.09 4.48 -0.19
CA THR A 141 1.33 5.19 -1.24
C THR A 141 1.15 6.67 -0.91
N PHE A 142 0.87 7.00 0.34
CA PHE A 142 0.78 8.39 0.78
C PHE A 142 2.12 9.12 0.62
N CYS A 143 3.22 8.51 1.06
CA CYS A 143 4.56 9.06 0.88
C CYS A 143 4.93 9.22 -0.60
N TYR A 144 4.56 8.24 -1.44
CA TYR A 144 4.74 8.32 -2.89
C TYR A 144 4.03 9.53 -3.50
N LEU A 145 2.76 9.72 -3.17
CA LEU A 145 1.97 10.85 -3.67
C LEU A 145 2.49 12.19 -3.12
N ALA A 146 2.95 12.23 -1.87
CA ALA A 146 3.59 13.41 -1.30
C ALA A 146 4.90 13.73 -2.05
N ALA A 147 5.74 12.72 -2.31
CA ALA A 147 6.95 12.90 -3.11
C ALA A 147 6.63 13.38 -4.53
N LEU A 148 5.61 12.81 -5.20
CA LEU A 148 5.17 13.27 -6.53
C LEU A 148 4.64 14.70 -6.51
N TYR A 149 3.89 15.08 -5.48
CA TYR A 149 3.38 16.45 -5.33
C TYR A 149 4.52 17.45 -5.18
N GLU A 150 5.51 17.15 -4.36
CA GLU A 150 6.68 18.00 -4.19
C GLU A 150 7.58 18.01 -5.42
N LEU A 151 7.75 16.86 -6.07
CA LEU A 151 8.50 16.77 -7.31
C LEU A 151 7.87 17.61 -8.43
N LEU A 152 6.54 17.62 -8.53
CA LEU A 152 5.81 18.50 -9.44
C LEU A 152 6.19 19.98 -9.21
N HIS A 153 6.30 20.41 -7.95
CA HIS A 153 6.76 21.77 -7.63
C HIS A 153 8.24 21.97 -8.00
N ILE A 154 9.11 21.01 -7.66
CA ILE A 154 10.53 21.07 -7.98
C ILE A 154 10.76 21.18 -9.49
N VAL A 155 9.99 20.45 -10.29
CA VAL A 155 10.16 20.44 -11.75
C VAL A 155 9.50 21.64 -12.43
N SER A 156 8.31 22.08 -11.98
CA SER A 156 7.49 23.02 -12.74
C SER A 156 7.47 24.47 -12.24
N GLU A 157 7.87 24.76 -11.01
CA GLU A 157 7.81 26.13 -10.48
C GLU A 157 9.17 26.83 -10.55
N ASN A 158 9.19 28.09 -11.04
CA ASN A 158 10.44 28.85 -11.21
C ASN A 158 11.04 29.32 -9.88
N LYS A 159 10.23 29.52 -8.83
CA LYS A 159 10.68 29.91 -7.49
C LYS A 159 10.50 28.76 -6.51
N ASN A 160 11.43 27.81 -6.49
CA ASN A 160 11.39 26.70 -5.55
C ASN A 160 12.06 27.05 -4.23
N GLY A 161 11.30 26.96 -3.16
CA GLY A 161 11.84 26.99 -1.80
C GLY A 161 12.46 25.64 -1.41
N ILE A 162 13.46 25.66 -0.55
CA ILE A 162 14.10 24.46 0.03
C ILE A 162 13.09 23.49 0.68
N LYS A 163 11.94 23.99 1.11
CA LYS A 163 10.85 23.21 1.72
C LYS A 163 10.42 22.02 0.85
N HIS A 164 10.37 22.21 -0.50
CA HIS A 164 9.93 21.17 -1.41
C HIS A 164 10.92 20.00 -1.45
N TYR A 165 12.23 20.29 -1.39
CA TYR A 165 13.27 19.25 -1.29
C TYR A 165 13.24 18.55 0.07
N ILE A 166 13.01 19.28 1.17
CA ILE A 166 12.91 18.69 2.51
C ILE A 166 11.72 17.73 2.58
N VAL A 167 10.52 18.15 2.18
CA VAL A 167 9.32 17.30 2.22
C VAL A 167 9.45 16.12 1.26
N PHE A 168 10.03 16.33 0.08
CA PHE A 168 10.36 15.26 -0.86
C PHE A 168 11.28 14.23 -0.19
N GLY A 169 12.40 14.66 0.40
CA GLY A 169 13.35 13.78 1.08
C GLY A 169 12.72 13.01 2.25
N ILE A 170 11.94 13.69 3.10
CA ILE A 170 11.21 13.03 4.20
C ILE A 170 10.26 11.95 3.66
N SER A 171 9.56 12.24 2.55
CA SER A 171 8.65 11.27 1.93
C SER A 171 9.40 10.03 1.42
N LEU A 172 10.60 10.19 0.84
CA LEU A 172 11.43 9.06 0.41
C LEU A 172 11.91 8.22 1.60
N VAL A 173 12.40 8.87 2.66
CA VAL A 173 12.86 8.19 3.88
C VAL A 173 11.71 7.40 4.52
N MET A 174 10.54 8.03 4.69
CA MET A 174 9.38 7.39 5.31
C MET A 174 8.86 6.22 4.49
N ALA A 175 8.86 6.32 3.15
CA ALA A 175 8.48 5.21 2.28
C ALA A 175 9.41 4.00 2.47
N LEU A 176 10.73 4.20 2.42
CA LEU A 176 11.72 3.14 2.60
C LEU A 176 11.72 2.58 4.02
N TYR A 177 11.54 3.43 5.03
CA TYR A 177 11.48 3.01 6.43
C TYR A 177 10.18 2.25 6.76
N ALA A 178 9.07 2.61 6.07
CA ALA A 178 7.83 1.86 6.17
C ALA A 178 7.99 0.44 5.62
N ILE A 179 8.49 0.31 4.38
CA ILE A 179 8.71 -1.00 3.74
C ILE A 179 9.94 -0.90 2.83
N PRO A 180 10.96 -1.76 2.96
CA PRO A 180 12.14 -1.75 2.08
C PRO A 180 11.82 -1.88 0.59
N SER A 181 10.78 -2.65 0.22
CA SER A 181 10.32 -2.78 -1.18
C SER A 181 9.83 -1.47 -1.79
N SER A 182 9.72 -0.38 -1.01
CA SER A 182 9.47 0.98 -1.55
C SER A 182 10.59 1.50 -2.46
N VAL A 183 11.67 0.75 -2.63
CA VAL A 183 12.67 1.00 -3.68
C VAL A 183 12.01 1.10 -5.06
N TYR A 184 10.93 0.33 -5.32
CA TYR A 184 10.11 0.41 -6.54
C TYR A 184 9.31 1.71 -6.67
N VAL A 185 9.19 2.48 -5.60
CA VAL A 185 8.62 3.83 -5.57
C VAL A 185 9.73 4.88 -5.74
N VAL A 186 10.76 4.78 -4.90
CA VAL A 186 11.79 5.82 -4.74
C VAL A 186 12.62 5.97 -6.00
N VAL A 187 13.09 4.86 -6.58
CA VAL A 187 13.92 4.90 -7.79
C VAL A 187 13.19 5.52 -8.98
N PRO A 188 11.97 5.06 -9.36
CA PRO A 188 11.22 5.70 -10.45
C PRO A 188 10.96 7.19 -10.23
N VAL A 189 10.55 7.60 -9.03
CA VAL A 189 10.26 9.02 -8.73
C VAL A 189 11.51 9.90 -8.90
N CYS A 190 12.66 9.45 -8.39
CA CYS A 190 13.92 10.16 -8.55
C CYS A 190 14.35 10.23 -10.02
N LEU A 191 14.19 9.14 -10.78
CA LEU A 191 14.54 9.09 -12.22
C LEU A 191 13.61 10.00 -13.03
N ILE A 192 12.30 10.00 -12.80
CA ILE A 192 11.33 10.87 -13.47
C ILE A 192 11.72 12.34 -13.27
N GLY A 193 12.01 12.73 -12.03
CA GLY A 193 12.45 14.08 -11.72
C GLY A 193 13.78 14.44 -12.36
N GLY A 194 14.75 13.53 -12.27
CA GLY A 194 16.07 13.71 -12.86
C GLY A 194 16.03 13.91 -14.38
N VAL A 195 15.29 13.04 -15.08
CA VAL A 195 15.12 13.13 -16.55
C VAL A 195 14.37 14.42 -16.95
N ALA A 196 13.30 14.77 -16.23
CA ALA A 196 12.54 15.98 -16.50
C ALA A 196 13.41 17.23 -16.35
N LEU A 197 14.21 17.33 -15.30
CA LEU A 197 15.13 18.46 -15.07
C LEU A 197 16.29 18.49 -16.08
N LEU A 198 16.82 17.31 -16.46
CA LEU A 198 17.88 17.19 -17.46
C LEU A 198 17.41 17.68 -18.84
N VAL A 199 16.23 17.23 -19.29
CA VAL A 199 15.63 17.65 -20.57
C VAL A 199 15.38 19.16 -20.60
N ARG A 200 15.02 19.76 -19.45
CA ARG A 200 14.82 21.20 -19.28
C ARG A 200 16.12 22.00 -19.07
N ARG A 201 17.26 21.32 -18.95
CA ARG A 201 18.58 21.91 -18.65
C ARG A 201 18.64 22.66 -17.31
N GLU A 202 17.80 22.26 -16.34
CA GLU A 202 17.74 22.83 -14.99
C GLU A 202 18.78 22.16 -14.07
N TYR A 203 20.05 22.27 -14.41
CA TYR A 203 21.16 21.54 -13.75
C TYR A 203 21.27 21.84 -12.25
N ARG A 204 21.02 23.08 -11.83
CA ARG A 204 21.09 23.44 -10.41
C ARG A 204 20.02 22.69 -9.60
N ARG A 205 18.80 22.57 -10.12
CA ARG A 205 17.71 21.83 -9.47
C ARG A 205 17.98 20.33 -9.50
N LEU A 206 18.57 19.85 -10.58
CA LEU A 206 18.98 18.45 -10.71
C LEU A 206 20.01 18.09 -9.63
N VAL A 207 21.02 18.93 -9.39
CA VAL A 207 22.01 18.72 -8.32
C VAL A 207 21.32 18.68 -6.95
N TYR A 208 20.39 19.61 -6.66
CA TYR A 208 19.67 19.59 -5.40
C TYR A 208 18.79 18.34 -5.26
N LEU A 209 18.15 17.87 -6.32
CA LEU A 209 17.37 16.64 -6.32
C LEU A 209 18.26 15.41 -6.01
N ILE A 210 19.43 15.32 -6.67
CA ILE A 210 20.40 14.25 -6.42
C ILE A 210 20.90 14.30 -4.97
N LEU A 211 21.30 15.47 -4.47
CA LEU A 211 21.74 15.62 -3.07
C LEU A 211 20.64 15.21 -2.09
N THR A 212 19.40 15.63 -2.32
CA THR A 212 18.27 15.22 -1.48
C THR A 212 18.07 13.71 -1.50
N SER A 213 18.15 13.08 -2.67
CA SER A 213 18.00 11.63 -2.82
C SER A 213 19.12 10.87 -2.08
N VAL A 214 20.36 11.33 -2.20
CA VAL A 214 21.51 10.75 -1.49
C VAL A 214 21.37 10.93 0.03
N ILE A 215 21.00 12.12 0.50
CA ILE A 215 20.77 12.37 1.93
C ILE A 215 19.64 11.45 2.43
N SER A 216 18.56 11.29 1.67
CA SER A 216 17.45 10.39 2.03
C SER A 216 17.92 8.94 2.14
N ALA A 217 18.76 8.46 1.23
CA ALA A 217 19.34 7.12 1.30
C ALA A 217 20.21 6.93 2.54
N VAL A 218 21.07 7.92 2.85
CA VAL A 218 21.91 7.91 4.06
C VAL A 218 21.07 7.92 5.34
N CYS A 219 20.04 8.77 5.41
CA CYS A 219 19.11 8.80 6.55
C CYS A 219 18.39 7.46 6.72
N THR A 220 17.92 6.84 5.64
CA THR A 220 17.28 5.53 5.68
C THR A 220 18.25 4.46 6.19
N ALA A 221 19.47 4.42 5.66
CA ALA A 221 20.50 3.51 6.11
C ALA A 221 20.84 3.72 7.60
N GLY A 222 20.87 4.98 8.07
CA GLY A 222 21.04 5.30 9.48
C GLY A 222 19.91 4.78 10.38
N LEU A 223 18.64 4.92 9.94
CA LEU A 223 17.47 4.39 10.67
C LEU A 223 17.52 2.86 10.78
N TYR A 224 17.84 2.16 9.71
CA TYR A 224 18.05 0.70 9.75
C TYR A 224 19.29 0.33 10.56
N GLY A 225 20.35 1.16 10.53
CA GLY A 225 21.54 0.99 11.35
C GLY A 225 21.25 0.96 12.85
N ILE A 226 20.25 1.72 13.33
CA ILE A 226 19.79 1.68 14.73
C ILE A 226 19.26 0.29 15.10
N VAL A 227 18.46 -0.32 14.22
CA VAL A 227 17.95 -1.68 14.42
C VAL A 227 19.10 -2.69 14.54
N TRP A 228 20.09 -2.59 13.66
CA TRP A 228 21.25 -3.48 13.65
C TRP A 228 22.14 -3.30 14.88
N LEU A 229 22.31 -2.07 15.34
CA LEU A 229 23.01 -1.79 16.59
C LEU A 229 22.27 -2.37 17.80
N ALA A 230 20.95 -2.29 17.82
CA ALA A 230 20.14 -2.87 18.89
C ALA A 230 20.22 -4.41 18.91
N ILE A 231 20.15 -5.07 17.76
CA ILE A 231 20.34 -6.52 17.62
C ILE A 231 21.77 -6.89 18.04
N GLY A 232 22.78 -6.19 17.52
CA GLY A 232 24.17 -6.46 17.78
C GLY A 232 24.61 -6.22 19.22
N SER A 233 23.91 -5.35 19.96
CA SER A 233 24.16 -5.17 21.40
C SER A 233 23.57 -6.28 22.28
N ASN A 234 22.93 -7.30 21.67
CA ASN A 234 22.21 -8.38 22.37
C ASN A 234 21.08 -7.88 23.30
N LEU A 235 20.63 -6.63 23.14
CA LEU A 235 19.51 -6.08 23.92
C LEU A 235 18.19 -6.79 23.59
N LEU A 236 18.05 -7.28 22.36
CA LEU A 236 16.82 -7.85 21.84
C LEU A 236 16.90 -9.35 21.59
N VAL A 237 18.10 -9.91 21.45
CA VAL A 237 18.31 -11.31 21.08
C VAL A 237 18.91 -12.06 22.23
N LYS A 238 18.15 -12.98 22.80
CA LYS A 238 18.57 -13.83 23.93
C LYS A 238 18.98 -15.25 23.50
N THR A 239 18.99 -15.56 22.20
CA THR A 239 19.25 -16.89 21.67
C THR A 239 20.56 -16.98 20.92
N GLU A 240 21.17 -18.17 20.92
CA GLU A 240 22.43 -18.49 20.23
C GLU A 240 22.35 -18.34 18.70
N ASP A 241 21.17 -18.28 18.14
CA ASP A 241 20.92 -18.10 16.69
C ASP A 241 21.26 -16.70 16.16
N SER A 242 21.58 -15.76 17.05
CA SER A 242 22.03 -14.43 16.63
C SER A 242 23.48 -14.47 16.17
N GLY A 243 23.77 -13.98 14.97
CA GLY A 243 25.13 -13.85 14.46
C GLY A 243 26.04 -12.92 15.30
N TYR A 244 25.50 -12.26 16.33
CA TYR A 244 26.20 -11.39 17.27
C TYR A 244 26.21 -11.94 18.70
N TYR A 245 25.64 -13.10 18.94
CA TYR A 245 25.61 -13.72 20.26
C TYR A 245 27.02 -13.95 20.80
N GLY A 246 27.26 -13.54 22.02
CA GLY A 246 28.57 -13.66 22.65
C GLY A 246 29.63 -12.64 22.23
N MET A 247 29.36 -11.77 21.27
CA MET A 247 30.28 -10.69 20.91
C MET A 247 30.24 -9.54 21.94
N GLY A 248 31.41 -8.97 22.25
CA GLY A 248 31.52 -7.77 23.08
C GLY A 248 30.95 -6.53 22.33
N HIS A 249 30.39 -5.59 23.08
CA HIS A 249 29.77 -4.36 22.54
C HIS A 249 30.68 -3.58 21.56
N GLY A 250 31.98 -3.50 21.82
CA GLY A 250 32.93 -2.82 20.93
C GLY A 250 33.12 -3.53 19.60
N ALA A 251 33.18 -4.86 19.61
CA ALA A 251 33.27 -5.65 18.39
C ALA A 251 31.99 -5.52 17.55
N VAL A 252 30.82 -5.51 18.18
CA VAL A 252 29.54 -5.30 17.51
C VAL A 252 29.48 -3.92 16.85
N LEU A 253 29.87 -2.85 17.56
CA LEU A 253 29.91 -1.49 17.01
C LEU A 253 30.84 -1.36 15.80
N MET A 254 31.92 -2.14 15.77
CA MET A 254 32.88 -2.15 14.65
C MET A 254 32.37 -2.95 13.44
N HIS A 255 31.73 -4.08 13.69
CA HIS A 255 31.29 -5.01 12.62
C HIS A 255 29.86 -4.78 12.15
N ALA A 256 28.96 -4.36 13.03
CA ALA A 256 27.55 -4.19 12.72
C ALA A 256 27.26 -3.25 11.53
N PRO A 257 27.95 -2.09 11.36
CA PRO A 257 27.70 -1.21 10.22
C PRO A 257 28.00 -1.87 8.87
N PHE A 258 29.07 -2.67 8.78
CA PHE A 258 29.46 -3.36 7.54
C PHE A 258 28.55 -4.55 7.27
N THR A 259 28.22 -5.32 8.30
CA THR A 259 27.28 -6.43 8.21
C THR A 259 25.88 -5.92 7.89
N ALA A 260 25.43 -4.84 8.52
CA ALA A 260 24.16 -4.21 8.23
C ALA A 260 24.08 -3.73 6.79
N LEU A 261 25.13 -3.08 6.29
CA LEU A 261 25.19 -2.63 4.89
C LEU A 261 25.12 -3.81 3.94
N LYS A 262 25.91 -4.85 4.15
CA LYS A 262 25.92 -6.07 3.35
C LYS A 262 24.54 -6.75 3.37
N THR A 263 24.03 -7.06 4.56
CA THR A 263 22.74 -7.74 4.71
C THR A 263 21.58 -6.86 4.20
N GLY A 264 21.66 -5.54 4.37
CA GLY A 264 20.69 -4.61 3.82
C GLY A 264 20.70 -4.59 2.28
N ILE A 265 21.87 -4.63 1.67
CA ILE A 265 22.04 -4.75 0.22
C ILE A 265 21.53 -6.11 -0.25
N ASP A 266 21.98 -7.20 0.37
CA ASP A 266 21.54 -8.56 0.05
C ASP A 266 20.02 -8.69 0.23
N TYR A 267 19.46 -8.09 1.28
CA TYR A 267 18.03 -8.05 1.54
C TYR A 267 17.27 -7.24 0.47
N MET A 268 17.77 -6.09 0.05
CA MET A 268 17.16 -5.27 -1.00
C MET A 268 17.26 -5.92 -2.38
N LEU A 269 18.33 -6.68 -2.65
CA LEU A 269 18.58 -7.31 -3.94
C LEU A 269 18.03 -8.73 -4.04
N ALA A 270 17.97 -9.46 -2.93
CA ALA A 270 17.60 -10.87 -2.84
C ALA A 270 16.50 -11.13 -1.80
N THR A 271 15.56 -10.19 -1.66
CA THR A 271 14.56 -10.28 -0.59
C THR A 271 13.80 -11.61 -0.62
N PRO A 272 13.59 -12.25 0.54
CA PRO A 272 12.84 -13.49 0.65
C PRO A 272 11.36 -13.37 0.26
N TYR A 273 10.86 -12.15 0.07
CA TYR A 273 9.51 -11.87 -0.47
C TYR A 273 9.44 -11.88 -1.98
N ILE A 274 10.56 -12.03 -2.64
CA ILE A 274 10.67 -12.09 -4.07
C ILE A 274 10.90 -13.55 -4.39
N GLN A 275 9.89 -14.21 -4.92
CA GLN A 275 10.09 -15.54 -5.48
C GLN A 275 11.19 -15.41 -6.53
N SER A 276 12.36 -15.98 -6.27
CA SER A 276 13.41 -16.10 -7.27
C SER A 276 12.90 -17.08 -8.33
N VAL A 277 12.77 -16.58 -9.55
CA VAL A 277 12.32 -17.37 -10.68
C VAL A 277 13.52 -17.71 -11.53
N ASP A 278 13.60 -18.94 -12.02
CA ASP A 278 14.63 -19.31 -12.97
C ASP A 278 14.61 -18.40 -14.22
N ARG A 279 15.78 -17.93 -14.63
CA ARG A 279 15.92 -17.00 -15.75
C ARG A 279 15.28 -17.50 -17.05
N GLU A 280 15.31 -18.81 -17.28
CA GLU A 280 14.78 -19.42 -18.51
C GLU A 280 13.26 -19.32 -18.65
N GLY A 281 12.49 -19.26 -17.55
CA GLY A 281 11.02 -19.11 -17.57
C GLY A 281 10.51 -17.72 -17.22
N TYR A 282 11.41 -16.82 -16.83
CA TYR A 282 11.03 -15.57 -16.17
C TYR A 282 10.07 -14.69 -16.98
N LEU A 283 10.33 -14.48 -18.26
CA LEU A 283 9.49 -13.57 -19.07
C LEU A 283 8.05 -14.04 -19.21
N GLY A 284 7.83 -15.36 -19.30
CA GLY A 284 6.47 -15.93 -19.31
C GLY A 284 5.76 -15.72 -17.98
N GLN A 285 6.43 -16.02 -16.86
CA GLN A 285 5.91 -15.82 -15.52
C GLN A 285 5.69 -14.34 -15.20
N PHE A 286 6.59 -13.45 -15.67
CA PHE A 286 6.42 -12.00 -15.54
C PHE A 286 5.17 -11.50 -16.27
N ALA A 287 4.90 -11.99 -17.47
CA ALA A 287 3.71 -11.60 -18.23
C ALA A 287 2.42 -12.04 -17.52
N GLU A 288 2.40 -13.24 -16.94
CA GLU A 288 1.28 -13.75 -16.15
C GLU A 288 1.13 -12.99 -14.83
N TRP A 289 2.23 -12.75 -14.14
CA TRP A 289 2.26 -11.92 -12.94
C TRP A 289 1.73 -10.51 -13.21
N LEU A 290 2.15 -9.86 -14.30
CA LEU A 290 1.67 -8.53 -14.68
C LEU A 290 0.16 -8.56 -14.98
N ARG A 291 -0.31 -9.58 -15.69
CA ARG A 291 -1.75 -9.78 -15.94
C ARG A 291 -2.53 -9.89 -14.64
N SER A 292 -2.00 -10.66 -13.69
CA SER A 292 -2.62 -10.85 -12.37
C SER A 292 -2.61 -9.55 -11.55
N LEU A 293 -1.49 -8.81 -11.54
CA LEU A 293 -1.42 -7.48 -10.90
C LEU A 293 -2.47 -6.52 -11.47
N LEU A 294 -2.64 -6.46 -12.80
CA LEU A 294 -3.63 -5.60 -13.42
C LEU A 294 -5.06 -6.02 -13.08
N ASN A 295 -5.32 -7.32 -12.89
CA ASN A 295 -6.60 -7.83 -12.39
C ASN A 295 -6.86 -7.46 -10.92
N GLU A 296 -5.81 -7.28 -10.10
CA GLU A 296 -5.97 -6.77 -8.73
C GLU A 296 -6.40 -5.30 -8.69
N TYR A 297 -6.12 -4.51 -9.74
CA TYR A 297 -6.72 -3.19 -9.85
C TYR A 297 -8.20 -3.29 -10.25
N TYR A 298 -8.49 -3.96 -11.36
CA TYR A 298 -9.85 -4.13 -11.86
C TYR A 298 -10.05 -5.56 -12.39
N ALA A 299 -10.78 -6.37 -11.67
CA ALA A 299 -11.04 -7.76 -12.04
C ALA A 299 -11.59 -7.88 -13.47
N GLY A 300 -10.95 -8.74 -14.28
CA GLY A 300 -11.27 -8.94 -15.69
C GLY A 300 -10.78 -7.82 -16.63
N GLY A 301 -10.15 -6.76 -16.10
CA GLY A 301 -9.70 -5.59 -16.86
C GLY A 301 -8.26 -5.63 -17.37
N ALA A 302 -7.49 -6.69 -17.08
CA ALA A 302 -6.05 -6.70 -17.28
C ALA A 302 -5.62 -6.35 -18.72
N ALA A 303 -6.26 -6.95 -19.74
CA ALA A 303 -5.91 -6.70 -21.15
C ALA A 303 -6.18 -5.24 -21.55
N ALA A 304 -7.33 -4.68 -21.13
CA ALA A 304 -7.69 -3.29 -21.42
C ALA A 304 -6.73 -2.32 -20.72
N LEU A 305 -6.36 -2.60 -19.46
CA LEU A 305 -5.39 -1.79 -18.71
C LEU A 305 -3.99 -1.87 -19.32
N ALA A 306 -3.54 -3.05 -19.74
CA ALA A 306 -2.24 -3.21 -20.40
C ALA A 306 -2.17 -2.38 -21.70
N VAL A 307 -3.19 -2.48 -22.56
CA VAL A 307 -3.30 -1.68 -23.78
C VAL A 307 -3.32 -0.19 -23.48
N LEU A 308 -4.12 0.24 -22.50
CA LEU A 308 -4.22 1.63 -22.06
C LEU A 308 -2.86 2.18 -21.59
N LEU A 309 -2.15 1.44 -20.74
CA LEU A 309 -0.86 1.85 -20.20
C LEU A 309 0.22 1.92 -21.29
N VAL A 310 0.34 0.87 -22.12
CA VAL A 310 1.31 0.84 -23.23
C VAL A 310 1.03 1.96 -24.24
N PHE A 311 -0.23 2.15 -24.63
CA PHE A 311 -0.62 3.22 -25.54
C PHE A 311 -0.31 4.60 -24.95
N SER A 312 -0.66 4.83 -23.67
CA SER A 312 -0.36 6.09 -22.98
C SER A 312 1.12 6.36 -22.90
N MET A 313 1.94 5.36 -22.59
CA MET A 313 3.39 5.46 -22.51
C MET A 313 3.99 5.82 -23.87
N ILE A 314 3.65 5.08 -24.93
CA ILE A 314 4.17 5.33 -26.29
C ILE A 314 3.74 6.72 -26.75
N PHE A 315 2.47 7.09 -26.58
CA PHE A 315 1.97 8.39 -27.01
C PHE A 315 2.63 9.55 -26.23
N ALA A 316 2.80 9.41 -24.92
CA ALA A 316 3.52 10.38 -24.09
C ALA A 316 4.98 10.50 -24.51
N PHE A 317 5.67 9.38 -24.76
CA PHE A 317 7.06 9.35 -25.20
C PHE A 317 7.25 10.06 -26.54
N VAL A 318 6.41 9.77 -27.54
CA VAL A 318 6.46 10.46 -28.84
C VAL A 318 6.24 11.96 -28.67
N ARG A 319 5.31 12.38 -27.82
CA ARG A 319 5.08 13.80 -27.54
C ARG A 319 6.29 14.48 -26.88
N ILE A 320 6.95 13.81 -25.95
CA ILE A 320 8.20 14.29 -25.33
C ILE A 320 9.26 14.50 -26.40
N LEU A 321 9.48 13.52 -27.28
CA LEU A 321 10.47 13.63 -28.35
C LEU A 321 10.17 14.80 -29.30
N ILE A 322 8.92 14.98 -29.72
CA ILE A 322 8.49 16.11 -30.56
C ILE A 322 8.76 17.44 -29.86
N LYS A 323 8.45 17.56 -28.56
CA LYS A 323 8.69 18.78 -27.76
C LYS A 323 10.18 19.07 -27.59
N ILE A 324 11.01 18.04 -27.39
CA ILE A 324 12.49 18.18 -27.36
C ILE A 324 12.99 18.70 -28.69
N LYS A 325 12.60 18.07 -29.82
CA LYS A 325 13.01 18.47 -31.18
C LYS A 325 12.64 19.93 -31.48
N ASN A 326 11.48 20.37 -31.03
CA ASN A 326 10.97 21.73 -31.25
C ASN A 326 11.51 22.76 -30.22
N GLY A 327 12.32 22.34 -29.26
CA GLY A 327 12.85 23.19 -28.18
C GLY A 327 11.79 23.75 -27.24
N CYS A 328 10.61 23.12 -27.14
CA CYS A 328 9.49 23.62 -26.36
C CYS A 328 9.80 23.74 -24.86
N TYR A 329 10.59 22.81 -24.30
CA TYR A 329 10.96 22.82 -22.87
C TYR A 329 11.88 23.98 -22.48
N ILE A 330 12.61 24.54 -23.42
CA ILE A 330 13.50 25.70 -23.22
C ILE A 330 12.75 27.00 -23.48
N LYS A 331 11.94 27.05 -24.54
CA LYS A 331 11.17 28.24 -24.94
C LYS A 331 10.07 28.59 -23.95
N ASN A 332 9.45 27.59 -23.31
CA ASN A 332 8.35 27.74 -22.37
C ASN A 332 8.81 27.54 -20.92
N ALA A 333 10.08 27.77 -20.62
CA ALA A 333 10.64 27.57 -19.29
C ALA A 333 9.95 28.40 -18.19
N ASP A 334 9.35 29.53 -18.58
CA ASP A 334 8.67 30.45 -17.66
C ASP A 334 7.16 30.20 -17.52
N ASP A 335 6.56 29.26 -18.28
CA ASP A 335 5.14 28.93 -18.17
C ASP A 335 4.90 27.72 -17.28
N ASP A 336 4.68 27.98 -15.98
CA ASP A 336 4.42 26.97 -14.97
C ASP A 336 3.24 26.04 -15.32
N ASN A 337 2.23 26.52 -16.05
CA ASN A 337 1.06 25.71 -16.37
C ASN A 337 1.36 24.68 -17.48
N ILE A 338 2.09 25.09 -18.50
CA ILE A 338 2.54 24.16 -19.55
C ILE A 338 3.42 23.07 -18.93
N LEU A 339 4.32 23.45 -18.04
CA LEU A 339 5.24 22.52 -17.38
C LEU A 339 4.54 21.49 -16.47
N LYS A 340 3.46 21.88 -15.79
CA LYS A 340 2.65 20.96 -14.98
C LYS A 340 1.94 19.90 -15.84
N HIS A 341 1.43 20.31 -16.99
CA HIS A 341 0.85 19.34 -17.94
C HIS A 341 1.90 18.40 -18.53
N ASP A 342 3.11 18.92 -18.82
CA ASP A 342 4.20 18.13 -19.36
C ASP A 342 4.76 17.12 -18.36
N PHE A 343 4.71 17.43 -17.07
CA PHE A 343 5.13 16.51 -16.00
C PHE A 343 4.39 15.17 -16.05
N VAL A 344 3.10 15.17 -16.40
CA VAL A 344 2.32 13.92 -16.53
C VAL A 344 2.89 13.01 -17.62
N GLU A 345 3.41 13.56 -18.71
CA GLU A 345 4.02 12.78 -19.80
C GLU A 345 5.30 12.09 -19.30
N PHE A 346 6.19 12.79 -18.60
CA PHE A 346 7.37 12.20 -17.96
C PHE A 346 6.98 11.15 -16.92
N TYR A 347 5.95 11.45 -16.13
CA TYR A 347 5.45 10.53 -15.12
C TYR A 347 4.95 9.21 -15.74
N LEU A 348 4.13 9.27 -16.79
CA LEU A 348 3.59 8.07 -17.45
C LEU A 348 4.71 7.22 -18.06
N VAL A 349 5.65 7.85 -18.78
CA VAL A 349 6.78 7.10 -19.35
C VAL A 349 7.63 6.48 -18.26
N GLY A 350 8.02 7.27 -17.25
CA GLY A 350 8.91 6.81 -16.19
C GLY A 350 8.31 5.73 -15.31
N SER A 351 7.06 5.89 -14.85
CA SER A 351 6.41 4.92 -13.96
C SER A 351 6.09 3.60 -14.66
N ILE A 352 5.63 3.65 -15.93
CA ILE A 352 5.27 2.43 -16.68
C ILE A 352 6.51 1.67 -17.17
N LEU A 353 7.63 2.35 -17.39
CA LEU A 353 8.86 1.72 -17.90
C LEU A 353 9.78 1.26 -16.76
N CYS A 354 10.03 2.10 -15.74
CA CYS A 354 11.05 1.82 -14.72
C CYS A 354 10.71 0.61 -13.86
N ILE A 355 9.46 0.44 -13.44
CA ILE A 355 9.05 -0.67 -12.56
C ILE A 355 9.26 -2.02 -13.25
N PRO A 356 8.72 -2.28 -14.46
CA PRO A 356 9.00 -3.51 -15.18
C PRO A 356 10.49 -3.74 -15.44
N MET A 357 11.24 -2.69 -15.79
CA MET A 357 12.69 -2.81 -15.99
C MET A 357 13.42 -3.25 -14.73
N MET A 358 13.07 -2.70 -13.56
CA MET A 358 13.66 -3.11 -12.29
C MET A 358 13.37 -4.58 -12.00
N LEU A 359 12.13 -5.04 -12.20
CA LEU A 359 11.73 -6.43 -11.99
C LEU A 359 12.45 -7.41 -12.93
N ILE A 360 12.58 -7.04 -14.21
CA ILE A 360 13.29 -7.85 -15.22
C ILE A 360 14.78 -7.95 -14.87
N ILE A 361 15.41 -6.84 -14.47
CA ILE A 361 16.84 -6.82 -14.07
C ILE A 361 17.06 -7.71 -12.83
N GLN A 362 16.13 -7.68 -11.87
CA GLN A 362 16.22 -8.47 -10.64
C GLN A 362 15.76 -9.92 -10.79
N CYS A 363 15.13 -10.29 -11.91
CA CYS A 363 14.47 -11.58 -12.12
C CYS A 363 13.56 -11.96 -10.93
N SER A 364 12.68 -11.04 -10.52
CA SER A 364 11.89 -11.20 -9.30
C SER A 364 10.42 -10.85 -9.52
N LEU A 365 9.53 -11.50 -8.77
CA LEU A 365 8.08 -11.31 -8.85
C LEU A 365 7.52 -11.08 -7.44
N PRO A 366 7.54 -9.82 -6.94
CA PRO A 366 7.04 -9.48 -5.61
C PRO A 366 5.53 -9.67 -5.48
N TYR A 367 5.02 -9.73 -4.24
CA TYR A 367 3.58 -9.75 -3.98
C TYR A 367 2.88 -8.53 -4.59
N TYR A 368 1.69 -8.72 -5.16
CA TYR A 368 0.91 -7.65 -5.81
C TYR A 368 0.64 -6.45 -4.89
N ARG A 369 0.46 -6.71 -3.59
CA ARG A 369 0.24 -5.67 -2.58
C ARG A 369 1.33 -4.60 -2.52
N VAL A 370 2.57 -4.94 -2.89
CA VAL A 370 3.70 -4.00 -2.98
C VAL A 370 3.44 -2.91 -4.02
N PHE A 371 2.68 -3.22 -5.07
CA PHE A 371 2.43 -2.32 -6.22
C PHE A 371 1.08 -1.60 -6.16
N SER A 372 0.42 -1.53 -5.01
CA SER A 372 -0.83 -0.75 -4.87
C SER A 372 -0.67 0.71 -5.29
N PHE A 373 0.48 1.31 -5.06
CA PHE A 373 0.83 2.67 -5.49
C PHE A 373 0.87 2.83 -7.02
N ALA A 374 1.19 1.79 -7.77
CA ALA A 374 1.29 1.85 -9.23
C ALA A 374 -0.09 2.02 -9.90
N GLY A 375 -1.19 1.79 -9.19
CA GLY A 375 -2.54 2.16 -9.60
C GLY A 375 -2.68 3.66 -9.92
N VAL A 376 -1.83 4.52 -9.35
CA VAL A 376 -1.78 5.95 -9.69
C VAL A 376 -1.43 6.16 -11.16
N ALA A 377 -0.54 5.33 -11.75
CA ALA A 377 -0.22 5.41 -13.17
C ALA A 377 -1.43 5.08 -14.06
N VAL A 378 -2.24 4.09 -13.67
CA VAL A 378 -3.50 3.77 -14.37
C VAL A 378 -4.46 4.96 -14.29
N ALA A 379 -4.65 5.53 -13.10
CA ALA A 379 -5.55 6.66 -12.90
C ALA A 379 -5.12 7.90 -13.71
N PHE A 380 -3.82 8.16 -13.78
CA PHE A 380 -3.27 9.28 -14.57
C PHE A 380 -3.33 9.01 -16.07
N ALA A 381 -3.11 7.78 -16.51
CA ALA A 381 -3.25 7.40 -17.92
C ALA A 381 -4.67 7.61 -18.42
N VAL A 382 -5.68 7.15 -17.67
CA VAL A 382 -7.11 7.40 -17.99
C VAL A 382 -7.40 8.89 -18.09
N THR A 383 -6.96 9.66 -17.08
CA THR A 383 -7.23 11.12 -17.02
C THR A 383 -6.55 11.86 -18.16
N TRP A 384 -5.29 11.51 -18.43
CA TRP A 384 -4.50 12.15 -19.48
C TRP A 384 -5.06 11.86 -20.87
N LEU A 385 -5.44 10.59 -21.15
CA LEU A 385 -6.08 10.23 -22.42
C LEU A 385 -7.43 10.93 -22.59
N TRP A 386 -8.22 11.04 -21.52
CA TRP A 386 -9.46 11.81 -21.55
C TRP A 386 -9.19 13.29 -21.86
N GLN A 387 -8.16 13.88 -21.27
CA GLN A 387 -7.74 15.25 -21.59
C GLN A 387 -7.31 15.39 -23.07
N MET A 388 -6.59 14.39 -23.62
CA MET A 388 -6.21 14.42 -25.04
C MET A 388 -7.44 14.31 -25.95
N LEU A 389 -8.41 13.48 -25.59
CA LEU A 389 -9.70 13.38 -26.29
C LEU A 389 -10.43 14.74 -26.32
N VAL A 390 -10.55 15.39 -25.15
CA VAL A 390 -11.17 16.73 -25.07
C VAL A 390 -10.47 17.73 -25.99
N ARG A 391 -9.14 17.78 -25.94
CA ARG A 391 -8.33 18.67 -26.80
C ARG A 391 -8.54 18.35 -28.30
N GLY A 392 -8.59 17.07 -28.66
CA GLY A 392 -8.88 16.64 -30.04
C GLY A 392 -10.27 17.07 -30.52
N LEU A 393 -11.30 16.88 -29.70
CA LEU A 393 -12.66 17.30 -30.02
C LEU A 393 -12.79 18.82 -30.18
N VAL A 394 -12.10 19.59 -29.33
CA VAL A 394 -12.06 21.05 -29.43
C VAL A 394 -11.42 21.47 -30.75
N LYS A 395 -10.25 20.88 -31.09
CA LYS A 395 -9.57 21.19 -32.35
C LYS A 395 -10.41 20.85 -33.58
N LEU A 396 -11.05 19.69 -33.60
CA LEU A 396 -11.96 19.30 -34.67
C LEU A 396 -13.14 20.28 -34.82
N SER A 397 -13.64 20.80 -33.70
CA SER A 397 -14.69 21.81 -33.70
C SER A 397 -14.19 23.15 -34.26
N GLU A 398 -12.95 23.56 -33.96
CA GLU A 398 -12.32 24.77 -34.50
C GLU A 398 -12.07 24.68 -36.02
N ASP A 399 -11.63 23.49 -36.50
CA ASP A 399 -11.38 23.28 -37.92
C ASP A 399 -12.69 23.22 -38.74
N ALA A 400 -13.79 22.74 -38.15
CA ALA A 400 -15.12 22.80 -38.73
C ALA A 400 -15.64 24.26 -38.78
N GLU A 401 -15.25 25.08 -37.79
CA GLU A 401 -15.59 26.52 -37.68
C GLU A 401 -15.02 27.38 -38.80
N LYS A 402 -13.78 27.11 -39.15
CA LYS A 402 -13.15 27.83 -40.27
C LYS A 402 -13.89 27.64 -41.59
N LYS A 403 -14.76 26.61 -41.65
CA LYS A 403 -15.61 26.28 -42.81
C LYS A 403 -17.06 26.84 -42.72
N GLU A 404 -17.56 27.15 -41.48
CA GLU A 404 -18.94 27.58 -41.22
C GLU A 404 -18.94 28.75 -40.21
N ALA A 405 -19.10 29.98 -40.67
CA ALA A 405 -18.74 31.24 -39.96
C ALA A 405 -19.55 31.62 -38.70
N ALA A 406 -20.57 30.91 -38.23
CA ALA A 406 -21.43 31.49 -37.15
C ALA A 406 -21.89 30.57 -36.00
N ALA A 407 -21.93 29.26 -36.17
CA ALA A 407 -22.58 28.36 -35.18
C ALA A 407 -21.64 27.77 -34.12
N SER A 408 -20.39 27.95 -34.21
CA SER A 408 -19.31 27.13 -33.69
C SER A 408 -18.74 27.54 -32.35
N GLY A 409 -18.69 28.84 -32.04
CA GLY A 409 -18.20 29.28 -30.71
C GLY A 409 -19.01 28.70 -29.54
N ARG A 410 -20.33 28.51 -29.73
CA ARG A 410 -21.19 27.81 -28.74
C ARG A 410 -20.88 26.34 -28.62
N ARG A 411 -20.46 25.66 -29.72
CA ARG A 411 -20.12 24.22 -29.73
C ARG A 411 -18.82 23.97 -28.99
N ARG A 412 -17.79 24.79 -29.21
CA ARG A 412 -16.53 24.76 -28.49
C ARG A 412 -16.72 24.90 -26.98
N ILE A 413 -17.43 25.93 -26.53
CA ILE A 413 -17.73 26.20 -25.12
C ILE A 413 -18.46 25.01 -24.48
N LYS A 414 -19.36 24.32 -25.20
CA LYS A 414 -20.04 23.12 -24.70
C LYS A 414 -19.07 21.97 -24.53
N ILE A 415 -18.18 21.70 -25.49
CA ILE A 415 -17.19 20.62 -25.42
C ILE A 415 -16.25 20.85 -24.23
N GLU A 416 -15.64 22.02 -24.13
CA GLU A 416 -14.70 22.35 -23.05
C GLU A 416 -15.33 22.27 -21.65
N LYS A 417 -16.62 22.56 -21.52
CA LYS A 417 -17.34 22.57 -20.24
C LYS A 417 -17.90 21.21 -19.86
N TYR A 418 -18.55 20.50 -20.80
CA TYR A 418 -19.36 19.33 -20.45
C TYR A 418 -18.60 18.00 -20.59
N THR A 419 -17.63 17.89 -21.51
CA THR A 419 -16.87 16.64 -21.69
C THR A 419 -16.02 16.28 -20.45
N PRO A 420 -15.33 17.22 -19.76
CA PRO A 420 -14.66 16.92 -18.50
C PRO A 420 -15.64 16.45 -17.40
N ILE A 421 -16.80 17.10 -17.30
CA ILE A 421 -17.83 16.75 -16.32
C ILE A 421 -18.37 15.34 -16.60
N ALA A 422 -18.61 15.00 -17.86
CA ALA A 422 -19.07 13.67 -18.27
C ALA A 422 -18.04 12.59 -17.88
N GLY A 423 -16.75 12.82 -18.12
CA GLY A 423 -15.70 11.91 -17.71
C GLY A 423 -15.66 11.69 -16.19
N SER A 424 -15.73 12.77 -15.43
CA SER A 424 -15.78 12.67 -13.97
C SER A 424 -17.01 11.93 -13.46
N LEU A 425 -18.18 12.15 -14.09
CA LEU A 425 -19.42 11.47 -13.75
C LEU A 425 -19.36 9.97 -14.05
N ILE A 426 -18.87 9.60 -15.24
CA ILE A 426 -18.71 8.19 -15.63
C ILE A 426 -17.77 7.48 -14.66
N CYS A 427 -16.61 8.07 -14.36
CA CYS A 427 -15.64 7.49 -13.42
C CYS A 427 -16.21 7.43 -11.99
N GLY A 428 -17.00 8.42 -11.57
CA GLY A 428 -17.65 8.43 -10.26
C GLY A 428 -18.72 7.34 -10.12
N ILE A 429 -19.56 7.16 -11.13
CA ILE A 429 -20.56 6.08 -11.15
C ILE A 429 -19.85 4.71 -11.14
N PHE A 430 -18.82 4.55 -11.96
CA PHE A 430 -18.04 3.31 -12.01
C PHE A 430 -17.36 3.02 -10.66
N CYS A 431 -16.77 4.04 -10.02
CA CYS A 431 -16.18 3.92 -8.69
C CYS A 431 -17.24 3.47 -7.67
N ALA A 432 -18.40 4.13 -7.62
CA ALA A 432 -19.48 3.78 -6.70
C ALA A 432 -19.96 2.34 -6.92
N PHE A 433 -20.13 1.93 -8.19
CA PHE A 433 -20.48 0.54 -8.53
C PHE A 433 -19.44 -0.44 -8.02
N LYS A 434 -18.13 -0.16 -8.20
CA LYS A 434 -17.06 -1.04 -7.72
C LYS A 434 -17.02 -1.11 -6.19
N LEU A 435 -17.14 0.01 -5.50
CA LEU A 435 -17.14 0.04 -4.03
C LEU A 435 -18.31 -0.76 -3.41
N LEU A 436 -19.44 -0.83 -4.11
CA LEU A 436 -20.61 -1.61 -3.68
C LEU A 436 -20.55 -3.07 -4.13
N THR A 437 -19.52 -3.49 -4.87
CA THR A 437 -19.39 -4.88 -5.33
C THR A 437 -18.98 -5.78 -4.15
N PRO A 438 -19.62 -6.93 -3.92
CA PRO A 438 -19.37 -7.80 -2.77
C PRO A 438 -17.89 -8.18 -2.59
N SER A 439 -17.14 -8.43 -3.67
CA SER A 439 -15.72 -8.77 -3.61
C SER A 439 -14.83 -7.64 -3.06
N TYR A 440 -15.29 -6.39 -3.08
CA TYR A 440 -14.60 -5.24 -2.48
C TYR A 440 -14.93 -5.09 -1.00
N MET A 441 -16.11 -5.55 -0.60
CA MET A 441 -16.57 -5.55 0.78
C MET A 441 -16.14 -6.80 1.55
N ALA A 442 -15.64 -7.82 0.83
CA ALA A 442 -15.22 -9.08 1.42
C ALA A 442 -14.05 -8.93 2.40
N GLN A 443 -13.96 -9.89 3.30
CA GLN A 443 -12.81 -10.06 4.20
C GLN A 443 -11.51 -10.26 3.40
N TYR A 444 -10.37 -9.94 4.00
CA TYR A 444 -9.06 -10.18 3.37
C TYR A 444 -8.76 -11.67 3.24
N SER A 445 -9.08 -12.41 4.28
CA SER A 445 -8.90 -13.85 4.34
C SER A 445 -10.19 -14.51 4.77
N ALA A 446 -10.56 -15.55 4.04
CA ALA A 446 -11.73 -16.37 4.38
C ALA A 446 -11.45 -17.24 5.62
N ARG A 447 -10.17 -17.50 5.92
CA ARG A 447 -9.78 -18.33 7.04
C ARG A 447 -10.05 -17.63 8.37
N GLU A 448 -9.50 -16.45 8.58
CA GLU A 448 -9.68 -15.69 9.82
C GLU A 448 -11.15 -15.31 10.03
N ALA A 449 -11.87 -15.03 8.95
CA ALA A 449 -13.33 -14.81 9.02
C ALA A 449 -14.09 -16.06 9.51
N ALA A 450 -13.67 -17.26 9.07
CA ALA A 450 -14.28 -18.51 9.52
C ALA A 450 -13.91 -18.84 10.98
N ILE A 451 -12.72 -18.46 11.44
CA ILE A 451 -12.35 -18.57 12.87
C ILE A 451 -13.22 -17.63 13.73
N GLU A 452 -13.36 -16.37 13.30
CA GLU A 452 -14.20 -15.39 14.01
C GLU A 452 -15.66 -15.85 14.07
N GLU A 453 -16.18 -16.36 12.95
CA GLU A 453 -17.52 -16.95 12.87
C GLU A 453 -17.70 -18.09 13.89
N ALA A 454 -16.74 -19.03 13.95
CA ALA A 454 -16.80 -20.15 14.88
C ALA A 454 -16.76 -19.70 16.35
N TYR A 455 -15.85 -18.80 16.68
CA TYR A 455 -15.76 -18.26 18.04
C TYR A 455 -16.95 -17.41 18.46
N GLY A 456 -17.68 -16.82 17.50
CA GLY A 456 -18.94 -16.12 17.77
C GLY A 456 -20.05 -17.00 18.39
N HIS A 457 -19.89 -18.32 18.38
CA HIS A 457 -20.83 -19.28 19.00
C HIS A 457 -20.46 -19.63 20.45
N ILE A 458 -19.32 -19.13 20.95
CA ILE A 458 -18.89 -19.32 22.35
C ILE A 458 -19.32 -18.09 23.15
N ASP A 459 -19.93 -18.32 24.32
CA ASP A 459 -20.06 -17.26 25.32
C ASP A 459 -18.70 -17.02 26.00
N MET A 460 -17.94 -16.08 25.46
CA MET A 460 -16.58 -15.78 25.91
C MET A 460 -16.50 -15.34 27.37
N ALA A 461 -17.60 -14.81 27.94
CA ALA A 461 -17.64 -14.42 29.34
C ALA A 461 -17.71 -15.62 30.30
N GLN A 462 -18.14 -16.77 29.81
CA GLN A 462 -18.24 -18.04 30.54
C GLN A 462 -17.21 -19.07 30.11
N ALA A 463 -16.40 -18.78 29.09
CA ALA A 463 -15.36 -19.65 28.64
C ALA A 463 -14.16 -19.65 29.61
N GLU A 464 -13.99 -20.73 30.37
CA GLU A 464 -12.89 -20.84 31.33
C GLU A 464 -11.55 -21.01 30.64
N LYS A 465 -11.47 -21.94 29.66
CA LYS A 465 -10.28 -22.21 28.85
C LYS A 465 -10.64 -22.60 27.42
N ILE A 466 -9.82 -22.16 26.48
CA ILE A 466 -9.96 -22.42 25.05
C ILE A 466 -8.66 -23.03 24.53
N ALA A 467 -8.73 -24.24 23.98
CA ALA A 467 -7.60 -24.86 23.29
C ALA A 467 -7.49 -24.32 21.86
N VAL A 468 -6.31 -23.84 21.49
CA VAL A 468 -6.02 -23.37 20.15
C VAL A 468 -5.10 -24.34 19.43
N THR A 469 -5.38 -24.60 18.15
CA THR A 469 -4.63 -25.53 17.32
C THR A 469 -3.61 -24.84 16.42
N ASP A 470 -3.64 -23.50 16.37
CA ASP A 470 -2.66 -22.69 15.65
C ASP A 470 -2.55 -21.27 16.21
N CYS A 471 -1.51 -20.54 15.78
CA CYS A 471 -1.23 -19.20 16.28
C CYS A 471 -2.21 -18.11 15.79
N ASP A 472 -2.94 -18.31 14.69
CA ASP A 472 -3.95 -17.36 14.23
C ASP A 472 -5.16 -17.35 15.15
N GLN A 473 -5.58 -18.53 15.60
CA GLN A 473 -6.66 -18.65 16.57
C GLN A 473 -6.32 -17.93 17.86
N GLU A 474 -5.09 -18.13 18.36
CA GLU A 474 -4.59 -17.45 19.57
C GLU A 474 -4.66 -15.93 19.42
N TYR A 475 -4.08 -15.39 18.34
CA TYR A 475 -4.04 -13.95 18.14
C TYR A 475 -5.42 -13.34 17.91
N LEU A 476 -6.34 -14.05 17.24
CA LEU A 476 -7.71 -13.58 17.07
C LEU A 476 -8.48 -13.54 18.38
N LEU A 477 -8.33 -14.54 19.25
CA LEU A 477 -8.93 -14.54 20.57
C LEU A 477 -8.46 -13.35 21.40
N LEU A 478 -7.15 -13.12 21.43
CA LEU A 478 -6.57 -11.98 22.14
C LEU A 478 -7.04 -10.63 21.56
N PHE A 479 -7.19 -10.52 20.25
CA PHE A 479 -7.49 -9.25 19.59
C PHE A 479 -8.97 -8.88 19.62
N LEU A 480 -9.85 -9.84 19.32
CA LEU A 480 -11.29 -9.60 19.18
C LEU A 480 -12.02 -9.66 20.51
N TYR A 481 -11.58 -10.53 21.42
CA TYR A 481 -12.30 -10.84 22.66
C TYR A 481 -11.56 -10.40 23.93
N ASP A 482 -10.34 -9.87 23.78
CA ASP A 482 -9.49 -9.39 24.90
C ASP A 482 -9.32 -10.46 26.02
N ILE A 483 -9.24 -11.72 25.60
CA ILE A 483 -9.11 -12.86 26.52
C ILE A 483 -7.70 -12.84 27.12
N ASP A 484 -7.58 -13.14 28.42
CA ASP A 484 -6.28 -13.32 29.07
C ASP A 484 -5.55 -14.51 28.44
N GLY A 485 -4.25 -14.32 28.15
CA GLY A 485 -3.41 -15.37 27.58
C GLY A 485 -3.33 -16.63 28.44
N GLU A 486 -3.57 -16.53 29.76
CA GLU A 486 -3.65 -17.68 30.67
C GLU A 486 -4.93 -18.54 30.44
N SER A 487 -5.93 -17.98 29.77
CA SER A 487 -7.15 -18.70 29.38
C SER A 487 -7.04 -19.40 28.04
N ILE A 488 -5.89 -19.33 27.37
CA ILE A 488 -5.62 -19.95 26.06
C ILE A 488 -4.57 -21.03 26.23
N THR A 489 -4.89 -22.26 25.84
CA THR A 489 -3.95 -23.39 25.87
C THR A 489 -3.54 -23.81 24.46
N ARG A 490 -2.25 -23.79 24.18
CA ARG A 490 -1.67 -24.28 22.91
C ARG A 490 -1.54 -25.79 22.96
N GLN A 491 -2.04 -26.51 21.97
CA GLN A 491 -1.97 -27.97 21.90
C GLN A 491 -1.14 -28.43 20.70
N PRO A 492 -0.27 -29.49 20.87
CA PRO A 492 0.12 -30.08 22.16
C PRO A 492 1.18 -29.25 22.89
N GLU A 493 1.17 -29.28 24.21
CA GLU A 493 2.31 -28.87 25.02
C GLU A 493 3.24 -30.06 25.23
N GLU A 494 4.56 -29.93 24.92
CA GLU A 494 5.60 -30.93 25.16
C GLU A 494 5.33 -32.34 24.58
N GLY A 495 4.51 -32.47 23.51
CA GLY A 495 4.24 -33.73 22.82
C GLY A 495 3.09 -34.57 23.38
N GLU A 496 2.46 -34.15 24.47
CA GLU A 496 1.23 -34.75 24.98
C GLU A 496 0.03 -33.82 24.76
N ILE A 497 -1.08 -34.38 24.23
CA ILE A 497 -2.32 -33.65 24.08
C ILE A 497 -3.05 -33.72 25.42
N VAL A 498 -2.96 -32.66 26.21
CA VAL A 498 -3.68 -32.50 27.46
C VAL A 498 -4.87 -31.57 27.26
N LEU A 499 -6.07 -32.11 27.18
CA LEU A 499 -7.28 -31.33 27.08
C LEU A 499 -7.93 -31.21 28.48
N ALA A 500 -7.50 -30.20 29.21
CA ALA A 500 -8.27 -29.67 30.32
C ALA A 500 -9.23 -28.55 29.88
N ASP A 501 -9.30 -28.25 28.58
CA ASP A 501 -9.96 -27.07 28.04
C ASP A 501 -11.41 -27.36 27.63
N LYS A 502 -12.29 -26.37 27.84
CA LYS A 502 -13.71 -26.48 27.58
C LYS A 502 -14.06 -26.48 26.09
N TYR A 503 -13.29 -25.76 25.27
CA TYR A 503 -13.50 -25.63 23.83
C TYR A 503 -12.21 -25.84 23.06
N LEU A 504 -12.33 -26.43 21.86
CA LEU A 504 -11.24 -26.59 20.90
C LEU A 504 -11.73 -26.31 19.49
N LEU A 505 -11.03 -25.45 18.74
CA LEU A 505 -11.31 -25.18 17.34
C LEU A 505 -10.31 -25.88 16.44
N LEU A 506 -10.79 -26.81 15.60
CA LEU A 506 -9.96 -27.64 14.70
C LEU A 506 -10.19 -27.27 13.23
N ASP A 507 -9.10 -27.02 12.49
CA ASP A 507 -9.12 -26.85 11.02
C ASP A 507 -9.08 -28.23 10.34
N TYR A 508 -10.23 -28.82 10.03
CA TYR A 508 -10.32 -30.15 9.44
C TYR A 508 -9.91 -30.21 7.97
N THR A 509 -9.74 -29.06 7.30
CA THR A 509 -9.27 -29.01 5.91
C THR A 509 -7.76 -29.12 5.81
N ARG A 510 -7.06 -29.01 6.93
CA ARG A 510 -5.61 -28.96 7.00
C ARG A 510 -5.05 -30.38 7.04
N ARG A 511 -4.17 -30.69 6.12
CA ARG A 511 -3.37 -31.91 6.09
C ARG A 511 -1.91 -31.53 6.39
N ASP A 512 -1.05 -32.46 6.72
CA ASP A 512 0.34 -32.36 7.21
C ASP A 512 1.24 -31.25 6.65
N ASP A 513 0.74 -30.40 5.79
CA ASP A 513 1.53 -29.41 5.12
C ASP A 513 1.50 -28.06 5.87
N LEU A 514 2.61 -27.76 6.55
CA LEU A 514 2.90 -26.47 7.16
C LEU A 514 3.05 -25.36 6.09
N SER A 515 2.98 -25.69 4.81
CA SER A 515 3.16 -24.76 3.72
C SER A 515 1.92 -23.88 3.53
N GLY A 516 2.01 -22.65 3.92
CA GLY A 516 1.31 -21.60 3.26
C GLY A 516 0.35 -20.75 4.09
N ASP A 517 -0.47 -21.28 4.98
CA ASP A 517 -1.55 -20.48 5.58
C ASP A 517 -1.29 -20.05 7.04
N VAL A 518 -0.45 -20.75 7.81
CA VAL A 518 -0.21 -20.49 9.24
C VAL A 518 1.28 -20.59 9.56
N TRP A 519 1.77 -19.63 10.30
CA TRP A 519 3.17 -19.60 10.74
C TRP A 519 3.52 -20.72 11.70
N LYS A 520 2.61 -21.08 12.63
CA LYS A 520 2.82 -22.11 13.61
C LYS A 520 1.54 -22.88 13.86
N LEU A 521 1.58 -24.16 13.49
CA LEU A 521 0.54 -25.12 13.79
C LEU A 521 0.90 -25.84 15.10
N TYR A 522 -0.06 -25.98 15.99
CA TYR A 522 0.11 -26.67 17.27
C TYR A 522 -0.43 -28.10 17.21
N LEU A 523 -1.58 -28.32 16.56
CA LEU A 523 -2.26 -29.60 16.50
C LEU A 523 -2.85 -29.84 15.10
N THR A 524 -2.57 -31.04 14.53
CA THR A 524 -3.21 -31.48 13.28
C THR A 524 -4.49 -32.27 13.54
N PRO A 525 -5.41 -32.37 12.55
CA PRO A 525 -6.57 -33.25 12.65
C PRO A 525 -6.23 -34.71 12.94
N GLU A 526 -5.17 -35.22 12.32
CA GLU A 526 -4.69 -36.60 12.52
C GLU A 526 -4.22 -36.84 13.98
N GLN A 527 -3.42 -35.91 14.52
CA GLN A 527 -2.98 -35.96 15.91
C GLN A 527 -4.16 -35.90 16.88
N PHE A 528 -5.17 -35.07 16.57
CA PHE A 528 -6.38 -35.01 17.38
C PHE A 528 -7.17 -36.33 17.38
N GLU A 529 -7.33 -36.95 16.20
CA GLU A 529 -8.00 -38.26 16.06
C GLU A 529 -7.26 -39.36 16.81
N GLU A 530 -5.92 -39.41 16.72
CA GLU A 530 -5.07 -40.45 17.35
C GLU A 530 -4.95 -40.30 18.86
N SER A 531 -5.18 -39.12 19.39
CA SER A 531 -4.99 -38.81 20.81
C SER A 531 -6.01 -39.43 21.76
N GLY A 532 -7.15 -39.92 21.25
CA GLY A 532 -8.27 -40.37 22.06
C GLY A 532 -9.05 -39.24 22.77
N VAL A 533 -8.58 -38.03 22.69
CA VAL A 533 -9.22 -36.86 23.29
C VAL A 533 -10.57 -36.54 22.63
N LYS A 534 -10.69 -36.85 21.34
CA LYS A 534 -11.95 -36.69 20.58
C LYS A 534 -13.13 -37.41 21.26
N GLU A 535 -12.88 -38.53 21.94
CA GLU A 535 -13.93 -39.27 22.66
C GLU A 535 -14.55 -38.49 23.81
N GLN A 536 -13.79 -37.54 24.37
CA GLN A 536 -14.22 -36.65 25.46
C GLN A 536 -14.90 -35.38 24.95
N MET A 537 -14.88 -35.14 23.63
CA MET A 537 -15.41 -33.93 23.01
C MET A 537 -16.65 -34.25 22.15
N GLU A 538 -17.52 -33.25 21.99
CA GLU A 538 -18.63 -33.29 21.04
C GLU A 538 -18.52 -32.12 20.06
N ALA A 539 -18.85 -32.34 18.78
CA ALA A 539 -18.91 -31.28 17.81
C ALA A 539 -20.08 -30.36 18.14
N PHE A 540 -19.76 -29.10 18.43
CA PHE A 540 -20.73 -28.08 18.86
C PHE A 540 -21.16 -27.16 17.69
N TYR A 541 -20.22 -26.83 16.80
CA TYR A 541 -20.45 -26.00 15.62
C TYR A 541 -19.51 -26.42 14.50
N GLU A 542 -19.96 -26.27 13.25
CA GLU A 542 -19.17 -26.56 12.05
C GLU A 542 -19.45 -25.51 10.99
N ASN A 543 -18.42 -25.02 10.33
CA ASN A 543 -18.51 -24.19 9.13
C ASN A 543 -17.70 -24.81 7.96
N SER A 544 -17.48 -24.04 6.90
CA SER A 544 -16.81 -24.55 5.68
C SER A 544 -15.36 -25.02 5.89
N ARG A 545 -14.74 -24.74 7.04
CA ARG A 545 -13.32 -25.02 7.30
C ARG A 545 -13.03 -25.54 8.71
N PHE A 546 -13.79 -25.16 9.71
CA PHE A 546 -13.51 -25.45 11.10
C PHE A 546 -14.65 -26.22 11.76
N ILE A 547 -14.26 -27.10 12.70
CA ILE A 547 -15.17 -27.72 13.65
C ILE A 547 -14.80 -27.21 15.04
N LEU A 548 -15.77 -26.66 15.72
CA LEU A 548 -15.68 -26.24 17.12
C LEU A 548 -16.18 -27.37 17.99
N TYR A 549 -15.32 -27.91 18.82
CA TYR A 549 -15.63 -28.95 19.79
C TYR A 549 -15.86 -28.35 21.18
N LYS A 550 -16.75 -28.95 21.93
CA LYS A 550 -17.01 -28.65 23.34
C LYS A 550 -16.74 -29.93 24.16
N HIS A 551 -16.20 -29.77 25.35
CA HIS A 551 -16.04 -30.89 26.29
C HIS A 551 -17.42 -31.46 26.68
N LYS A 552 -17.56 -32.78 26.66
CA LYS A 552 -18.79 -33.44 27.11
C LYS A 552 -18.96 -33.16 28.59
N GLU A 553 -20.13 -32.65 29.00
CA GLU A 553 -20.48 -32.54 30.41
C GLU A 553 -20.59 -33.97 30.97
N ASN A 554 -19.80 -34.29 31.99
CA ASN A 554 -19.99 -35.54 32.70
C ASN A 554 -21.41 -35.53 33.32
N GLU A 555 -22.29 -36.42 32.83
CA GLU A 555 -23.61 -36.64 33.40
C GLU A 555 -23.51 -37.07 34.87
#